data_25fee96ff3ba26770108842db201d3f1
#
_entry.id   25fee96ff3ba26770108842db201d3f1
#
_cell.length_a   1.000
_cell.length_b   1.000
_cell.length_c   1.000
_cell.angle_alpha   90.00
_cell.angle_beta   90.00
_cell.angle_gamma   90.00
#
_symmetry.space_group_name_H-M   'P 1'
#
loop_
_entity.id
_entity.type
_entity.pdbx_description
1 polymer ?
#
loop_
_entity_poly.entity_id
_entity_poly.type
_entity_poly.pdbx_seq_one_letter_code
_entity_poly.pdbx_strand_id
1 'polypeptide(L)'
;MGTLRIDKMAGRLGDCLRQRAPDLGVKRITSLKRSPGGLSTENYYVEGETDRGNFKWVMRMEPPGGVLEPYDVIREYRVIKALENSEVPVPKVLYAEEDPAPLGGCFFLMEFVEGGLFVHTDPRFQQDEKLRAEVLNTFVELLAKMHKTPPPEALLPPLEGMSYGQSEALRCKRRLEEIELLPDPLMRYVLQKLEEYAPEEGPRVIVHGDFRLSNMIWRDGKIVALLDWERARLGDPLSDVGFSHQSFLHGWCGVTGEYAKLYTKLTGFEIDEKRLAFFKLLEFVKALLVGLSAPAALTRGRNSDLRLFSVGFAGMSLEPMALNFVDELIQKAKGGSDR
;
A
#
# COMPACT_ATOMS: atom_id res chain seq x y z
N MET A 1 -28.45 -0.50 -1.58
CA MET A 1 -28.13 -0.43 -0.14
C MET A 1 -27.47 0.90 0.32
N GLY A 2 -27.28 1.88 -0.57
CA GLY A 2 -26.37 2.99 -0.31
C GLY A 2 -26.84 4.10 0.67
N THR A 3 -27.89 4.83 0.32
CA THR A 3 -28.15 6.16 0.92
C THR A 3 -28.67 6.11 2.37
N LEU A 4 -29.60 5.23 2.68
CA LEU A 4 -30.16 5.08 4.03
C LEU A 4 -29.15 4.55 5.07
N ARG A 5 -28.11 3.84 4.63
CA ARG A 5 -27.01 3.35 5.46
C ARG A 5 -26.02 4.47 5.80
N ILE A 6 -25.73 5.35 4.85
CA ILE A 6 -24.76 6.45 5.02
C ILE A 6 -25.28 7.50 6.01
N ASP A 7 -26.54 7.89 5.91
CA ASP A 7 -27.14 8.86 6.83
C ASP A 7 -27.17 8.35 8.27
N LYS A 8 -27.54 7.08 8.47
CA LYS A 8 -27.48 6.44 9.78
C LYS A 8 -26.05 6.34 10.32
N MET A 9 -25.10 6.09 9.43
CA MET A 9 -23.68 5.99 9.77
C MET A 9 -23.12 7.35 10.21
N ALA A 10 -23.50 8.45 9.54
CA ALA A 10 -23.10 9.81 9.95
C ALA A 10 -23.57 10.16 11.37
N GLY A 11 -24.83 9.83 11.71
CA GLY A 11 -25.35 10.00 13.06
C GLY A 11 -24.57 9.19 14.11
N ARG A 12 -24.36 7.88 13.84
CA ARG A 12 -23.59 7.00 14.73
C ARG A 12 -22.14 7.44 14.90
N LEU A 13 -21.49 7.91 13.83
CA LEU A 13 -20.15 8.47 13.91
C LEU A 13 -20.13 9.69 14.82
N GLY A 14 -21.08 10.63 14.65
CA GLY A 14 -21.19 11.80 15.49
C GLY A 14 -21.41 11.45 16.98
N ASP A 15 -22.28 10.47 17.28
CA ASP A 15 -22.51 9.99 18.64
C ASP A 15 -21.25 9.33 19.23
N CYS A 16 -20.59 8.47 18.46
CA CYS A 16 -19.34 7.82 18.84
C CYS A 16 -18.27 8.85 19.20
N LEU A 17 -18.04 9.85 18.33
CA LEU A 17 -17.00 10.86 18.54
C LEU A 17 -17.30 11.77 19.75
N ARG A 18 -18.55 12.17 19.97
CA ARG A 18 -18.93 12.93 21.16
C ARG A 18 -18.72 12.17 22.46
N GLN A 19 -18.94 10.86 22.44
CA GLN A 19 -18.83 10.02 23.61
C GLN A 19 -17.38 9.56 23.88
N ARG A 20 -16.65 9.15 22.84
CA ARG A 20 -15.36 8.46 22.98
C ARG A 20 -14.14 9.32 22.64
N ALA A 21 -14.35 10.44 21.92
CA ALA A 21 -13.32 11.41 21.55
C ALA A 21 -13.76 12.87 21.79
N PRO A 22 -14.19 13.23 23.01
CA PRO A 22 -14.73 14.56 23.32
C PRO A 22 -13.75 15.69 23.02
N ASP A 23 -12.43 15.43 23.09
CA ASP A 23 -11.39 16.43 22.82
C ASP A 23 -11.38 16.92 21.36
N LEU A 24 -12.00 16.16 20.43
CA LEU A 24 -12.20 16.60 19.05
C LEU A 24 -13.27 17.70 18.95
N GLY A 25 -14.10 17.88 19.98
CA GLY A 25 -15.12 18.94 20.05
C GLY A 25 -16.21 18.83 18.98
N VAL A 26 -16.52 17.62 18.48
CA VAL A 26 -17.46 17.41 17.37
C VAL A 26 -18.87 17.78 17.80
N LYS A 27 -19.46 18.80 17.16
CA LYS A 27 -20.86 19.23 17.35
C LYS A 27 -21.80 18.39 16.47
N ARG A 28 -21.50 18.33 15.18
CA ARG A 28 -22.30 17.56 14.21
C ARG A 28 -21.47 17.16 13.01
N ILE A 29 -21.85 16.03 12.41
CA ILE A 29 -21.41 15.61 11.07
C ILE A 29 -22.42 16.16 10.06
N THR A 30 -21.96 16.94 9.09
CA THR A 30 -22.81 17.56 8.06
C THR A 30 -22.80 16.76 6.77
N SER A 31 -21.72 16.02 6.51
CA SER A 31 -21.56 15.19 5.30
C SER A 31 -20.71 13.96 5.60
N LEU A 32 -21.15 12.82 5.09
CA LEU A 32 -20.39 11.57 5.02
C LEU A 32 -20.53 11.01 3.61
N LYS A 33 -19.43 10.96 2.86
CA LYS A 33 -19.43 10.48 1.48
C LYS A 33 -18.38 9.42 1.30
N ARG A 34 -18.77 8.24 0.79
CA ARG A 34 -17.80 7.21 0.43
C ARG A 34 -16.93 7.68 -0.73
N SER A 35 -15.62 7.52 -0.62
CA SER A 35 -14.69 7.76 -1.72
C SER A 35 -14.98 6.78 -2.88
N PRO A 36 -14.99 7.24 -4.14
CA PRO A 36 -15.18 6.35 -5.28
C PRO A 36 -13.99 5.40 -5.49
N GLY A 37 -12.82 5.72 -4.94
CA GLY A 37 -11.61 4.89 -4.96
C GLY A 37 -11.51 3.98 -3.74
N GLY A 38 -10.53 3.08 -3.77
CA GLY A 38 -10.27 2.11 -2.71
C GLY A 38 -11.04 0.80 -2.91
N LEU A 39 -10.29 -0.29 -3.09
CA LEU A 39 -10.83 -1.65 -3.21
C LEU A 39 -10.50 -2.48 -1.96
N SER A 40 -9.53 -2.01 -1.17
CA SER A 40 -9.05 -2.68 0.03
C SER A 40 -9.79 -2.21 1.28
N THR A 41 -9.77 -0.90 1.58
CA THR A 41 -10.44 -0.30 2.73
C THR A 41 -11.60 0.59 2.30
N GLU A 42 -12.59 0.78 3.17
CA GLU A 42 -13.65 1.75 2.94
C GLU A 42 -13.20 3.13 3.39
N ASN A 43 -13.05 4.05 2.43
CA ASN A 43 -12.66 5.43 2.69
C ASN A 43 -13.87 6.36 2.60
N TYR A 44 -14.03 7.26 3.59
CA TYR A 44 -15.11 8.23 3.62
C TYR A 44 -14.57 9.64 3.84
N TYR A 45 -15.07 10.59 3.09
CA TYR A 45 -14.91 12.02 3.39
C TYR A 45 -15.94 12.41 4.43
N VAL A 46 -15.47 12.99 5.53
CA VAL A 46 -16.29 13.40 6.69
C VAL A 46 -16.16 14.90 6.82
N GLU A 47 -17.28 15.61 6.73
CA GLU A 47 -17.34 17.04 6.95
C GLU A 47 -18.29 17.34 8.10
N GLY A 48 -17.99 18.39 8.87
CA GLY A 48 -18.80 18.74 10.02
C GLY A 48 -18.31 20.00 10.73
N GLU A 49 -18.82 20.19 11.93
CA GLU A 49 -18.52 21.33 12.79
C GLU A 49 -17.98 20.86 14.13
N THR A 50 -16.94 21.54 14.61
CA THR A 50 -16.40 21.41 15.96
C THR A 50 -16.55 22.73 16.71
N ASP A 51 -16.11 22.77 17.97
CA ASP A 51 -15.99 24.01 18.73
C ASP A 51 -14.99 25.01 18.11
N ARG A 52 -14.06 24.51 17.28
CA ARG A 52 -13.00 25.29 16.64
C ARG A 52 -13.34 25.71 15.20
N GLY A 53 -14.52 25.34 14.68
CA GLY A 53 -14.95 25.63 13.32
C GLY A 53 -15.26 24.39 12.50
N ASN A 54 -15.39 24.58 11.19
CA ASN A 54 -15.65 23.51 10.25
C ASN A 54 -14.40 22.63 10.05
N PHE A 55 -14.64 21.35 9.81
CA PHE A 55 -13.58 20.39 9.52
C PHE A 55 -13.88 19.57 8.27
N LYS A 56 -12.81 19.05 7.68
CA LYS A 56 -12.85 18.03 6.64
C LYS A 56 -11.81 16.96 6.99
N TRP A 57 -12.28 15.73 7.20
CA TRP A 57 -11.48 14.59 7.59
C TRP A 57 -11.66 13.43 6.61
N VAL A 58 -10.78 12.46 6.68
CA VAL A 58 -10.92 11.16 6.03
C VAL A 58 -11.08 10.09 7.11
N MET A 59 -12.10 9.26 6.98
CA MET A 59 -12.27 8.06 7.77
C MET A 59 -11.89 6.85 6.94
N ARG A 60 -10.96 6.03 7.46
CA ARG A 60 -10.65 4.72 6.91
C ARG A 60 -11.25 3.66 7.81
N MET A 61 -12.03 2.75 7.22
CA MET A 61 -12.75 1.72 7.95
C MET A 61 -12.50 0.35 7.32
N GLU A 62 -12.42 -0.67 8.16
CA GLU A 62 -12.35 -2.05 7.72
C GLU A 62 -13.59 -2.43 6.91
N PRO A 63 -13.44 -2.98 5.70
CA PRO A 63 -14.57 -3.52 4.95
C PRO A 63 -15.03 -4.84 5.58
N PRO A 64 -16.29 -5.25 5.36
CA PRO A 64 -16.78 -6.56 5.81
C PRO A 64 -16.09 -7.75 5.14
N GLY A 65 -15.28 -7.50 4.11
CA GLY A 65 -14.47 -8.48 3.39
C GLY A 65 -13.85 -7.83 2.15
N GLY A 66 -12.72 -8.34 1.66
CA GLY A 66 -12.04 -7.76 0.50
C GLY A 66 -10.81 -8.53 0.05
N VAL A 67 -9.94 -7.84 -0.72
CA VAL A 67 -8.79 -8.44 -1.41
C VAL A 67 -7.50 -8.52 -0.58
N LEU A 68 -7.40 -7.75 0.50
CA LEU A 68 -6.20 -7.66 1.35
C LEU A 68 -6.39 -8.22 2.77
N GLU A 69 -7.38 -9.08 2.98
CA GLU A 69 -7.57 -9.72 4.29
C GLU A 69 -6.30 -10.45 4.79
N PRO A 70 -6.05 -10.44 6.11
CA PRO A 70 -6.80 -9.72 7.16
C PRO A 70 -6.49 -8.22 7.15
N TYR A 71 -7.53 -7.39 7.35
CA TYR A 71 -7.38 -5.94 7.51
C TYR A 71 -6.98 -5.59 8.95
N ASP A 72 -6.19 -4.51 9.09
CA ASP A 72 -5.80 -3.98 10.39
C ASP A 72 -5.60 -2.45 10.25
N VAL A 73 -6.71 -1.73 10.18
CA VAL A 73 -6.68 -0.26 10.07
C VAL A 73 -6.13 0.39 11.33
N ILE A 74 -6.19 -0.30 12.48
CA ILE A 74 -5.65 0.21 13.73
C ILE A 74 -4.12 0.18 13.71
N ARG A 75 -3.51 -0.86 13.14
CA ARG A 75 -2.07 -0.89 12.92
C ARG A 75 -1.64 0.21 11.94
N GLU A 76 -2.39 0.41 10.86
CA GLU A 76 -2.14 1.52 9.92
C GLU A 76 -2.16 2.87 10.64
N TYR A 77 -3.18 3.13 11.46
CA TYR A 77 -3.23 4.31 12.33
C TYR A 77 -1.97 4.47 13.18
N ARG A 78 -1.52 3.39 13.85
CA ARG A 78 -0.35 3.42 14.73
C ARG A 78 0.95 3.70 13.97
N VAL A 79 1.09 3.17 12.74
CA VAL A 79 2.23 3.45 11.86
C VAL A 79 2.24 4.93 11.46
N ILE A 80 1.12 5.46 10.96
CA ILE A 80 0.99 6.87 10.58
C ILE A 80 1.26 7.77 11.78
N LYS A 81 0.69 7.46 12.95
CA LYS A 81 0.86 8.22 14.20
C LYS A 81 2.33 8.33 14.60
N ALA A 82 3.07 7.25 14.49
CA ALA A 82 4.49 7.23 14.81
C ALA A 82 5.35 8.04 13.82
N LEU A 83 4.88 8.20 12.58
CA LEU A 83 5.59 8.96 11.54
C LEU A 83 5.26 10.47 11.54
N GLU A 84 4.25 10.93 12.28
CA GLU A 84 3.84 12.36 12.28
C GLU A 84 4.97 13.35 12.58
N ASN A 85 5.96 12.95 13.37
CA ASN A 85 7.09 13.79 13.74
C ASN A 85 8.40 13.42 12.99
N SER A 86 8.29 12.62 11.93
CA SER A 86 9.44 12.26 11.09
C SER A 86 9.56 13.17 9.87
N GLU A 87 10.61 12.95 9.05
CA GLU A 87 10.75 13.63 7.75
C GLU A 87 9.83 13.05 6.66
N VAL A 88 9.13 11.95 6.94
CA VAL A 88 8.15 11.35 6.02
C VAL A 88 6.83 12.09 6.15
N PRO A 89 6.35 12.80 5.11
CA PRO A 89 5.10 13.51 5.18
C PRO A 89 3.93 12.52 5.24
N VAL A 90 3.15 12.58 6.32
CA VAL A 90 1.95 11.75 6.50
C VAL A 90 0.78 12.64 6.93
N PRO A 91 -0.49 12.24 6.67
CA PRO A 91 -1.63 12.92 7.24
C PRO A 91 -1.58 12.86 8.77
N LYS A 92 -2.02 13.91 9.44
CA LYS A 92 -2.20 13.87 10.89
C LYS A 92 -3.39 12.97 11.23
N VAL A 93 -3.18 11.97 12.06
CA VAL A 93 -4.25 11.11 12.56
C VAL A 93 -4.88 11.68 13.83
N LEU A 94 -6.19 11.55 13.96
CA LEU A 94 -6.98 12.25 14.95
C LEU A 94 -7.56 11.31 16.01
N TYR A 95 -8.07 10.16 15.59
CA TYR A 95 -8.75 9.20 16.45
C TYR A 95 -8.76 7.82 15.82
N ALA A 96 -8.72 6.79 16.62
CA ALA A 96 -8.93 5.40 16.20
C ALA A 96 -9.97 4.72 17.08
N GLU A 97 -10.88 3.96 16.47
CA GLU A 97 -11.90 3.16 17.13
C GLU A 97 -11.62 1.69 16.91
N GLU A 98 -11.24 1.01 17.99
CA GLU A 98 -10.92 -0.42 17.98
C GLU A 98 -12.17 -1.30 18.20
N ASP A 99 -13.26 -0.71 18.70
CA ASP A 99 -14.54 -1.41 18.87
C ASP A 99 -15.35 -1.32 17.56
N PRO A 100 -15.68 -2.44 16.89
CA PRO A 100 -16.49 -2.40 15.69
C PRO A 100 -17.94 -2.03 15.90
N ALA A 101 -18.44 -2.06 17.15
CA ALA A 101 -19.87 -1.88 17.46
C ALA A 101 -20.48 -0.56 16.96
N PRO A 102 -19.81 0.61 17.02
CA PRO A 102 -20.39 1.87 16.57
C PRO A 102 -20.77 1.88 15.09
N LEU A 103 -19.88 1.38 14.20
CA LEU A 103 -20.05 1.49 12.75
C LEU A 103 -20.11 0.14 12.03
N GLY A 104 -19.79 -0.95 12.71
CA GLY A 104 -19.74 -2.31 12.13
C GLY A 104 -18.37 -2.71 11.60
N GLY A 105 -17.31 -1.97 11.96
CA GLY A 105 -15.90 -2.23 11.69
C GLY A 105 -15.02 -1.25 12.45
N CYS A 106 -13.78 -1.64 12.72
CA CYS A 106 -12.77 -0.75 13.27
C CYS A 106 -12.48 0.37 12.27
N PHE A 107 -12.16 1.56 12.74
CA PHE A 107 -11.87 2.71 11.87
C PHE A 107 -10.93 3.70 12.51
N PHE A 108 -10.30 4.55 11.68
CA PHE A 108 -9.62 5.74 12.19
C PHE A 108 -9.95 6.99 11.36
N LEU A 109 -9.71 8.13 11.98
CA LEU A 109 -9.86 9.44 11.38
C LEU A 109 -8.50 10.10 11.19
N MET A 110 -8.33 10.78 10.07
CA MET A 110 -7.17 11.61 9.77
C MET A 110 -7.61 12.92 9.11
N GLU A 111 -6.76 13.95 9.15
CA GLU A 111 -6.99 15.19 8.45
C GLU A 111 -7.06 14.97 6.95
N PHE A 112 -7.94 15.70 6.26
CA PHE A 112 -7.94 15.76 4.81
C PHE A 112 -6.77 16.63 4.35
N VAL A 113 -5.84 16.07 3.60
CA VAL A 113 -4.71 16.80 3.02
C VAL A 113 -5.10 17.33 1.65
N GLU A 114 -5.07 18.66 1.48
CA GLU A 114 -5.33 19.28 0.19
C GLU A 114 -4.11 19.14 -0.73
N GLY A 115 -4.38 18.87 -2.01
CA GLY A 115 -3.37 18.75 -3.06
C GLY A 115 -3.87 17.97 -4.26
N GLY A 116 -2.99 17.71 -5.19
CA GLY A 116 -3.24 16.91 -6.39
C GLY A 116 -2.54 15.57 -6.33
N LEU A 117 -2.97 14.65 -7.19
CA LEU A 117 -2.31 13.37 -7.42
C LEU A 117 -1.60 13.40 -8.78
N PHE A 118 -0.39 12.85 -8.83
CA PHE A 118 0.20 12.47 -10.10
C PHE A 118 -0.11 11.00 -10.39
N VAL A 119 -0.61 10.76 -11.59
CA VAL A 119 -0.78 9.41 -12.12
C VAL A 119 0.07 9.28 -13.38
N HIS A 120 0.58 8.09 -13.66
CA HIS A 120 1.43 7.86 -14.82
C HIS A 120 0.75 8.20 -16.16
N THR A 121 -0.58 8.24 -16.20
CA THR A 121 -1.38 8.63 -17.37
C THR A 121 -1.63 10.14 -17.48
N ASP A 122 -1.13 10.96 -16.54
CA ASP A 122 -1.23 12.42 -16.64
C ASP A 122 -0.51 12.91 -17.89
N PRO A 123 -1.19 13.64 -18.80
CA PRO A 123 -0.55 14.16 -20.02
C PRO A 123 0.69 15.01 -19.75
N ARG A 124 0.72 15.76 -18.64
CA ARG A 124 1.87 16.57 -18.25
C ARG A 124 3.08 15.69 -17.92
N PHE A 125 2.86 14.60 -17.16
CA PHE A 125 3.91 13.63 -16.85
C PHE A 125 4.43 12.90 -18.10
N GLN A 126 3.57 12.67 -19.09
CA GLN A 126 3.94 12.00 -20.34
C GLN A 126 4.73 12.89 -21.29
N GLN A 127 4.40 14.20 -21.37
CA GLN A 127 4.88 15.11 -22.41
C GLN A 127 6.01 16.04 -21.93
N ASP A 128 6.10 16.34 -20.64
CA ASP A 128 7.11 17.24 -20.07
C ASP A 128 8.21 16.44 -19.38
N GLU A 129 9.35 16.26 -20.07
CA GLU A 129 10.51 15.52 -19.54
C GLU A 129 11.10 16.18 -18.29
N LYS A 130 11.10 17.51 -18.22
CA LYS A 130 11.65 18.23 -17.07
C LYS A 130 10.77 18.01 -15.85
N LEU A 131 9.45 18.18 -15.98
CA LEU A 131 8.50 17.88 -14.91
C LEU A 131 8.60 16.42 -14.47
N ARG A 132 8.70 15.48 -15.42
CA ARG A 132 8.86 14.06 -15.11
C ARG A 132 10.13 13.80 -14.30
N ALA A 133 11.26 14.37 -14.70
CA ALA A 133 12.52 14.24 -13.96
C ALA A 133 12.41 14.83 -12.53
N GLU A 134 11.80 16.02 -12.38
CA GLU A 134 11.56 16.63 -11.07
C GLU A 134 10.68 15.75 -10.16
N VAL A 135 9.59 15.22 -10.71
CA VAL A 135 8.67 14.31 -9.98
C VAL A 135 9.39 13.03 -9.56
N LEU A 136 10.16 12.41 -10.45
CA LEU A 136 10.86 11.16 -10.14
C LEU A 136 12.05 11.37 -9.18
N ASN A 137 12.76 12.48 -9.25
CA ASN A 137 13.76 12.85 -8.25
C ASN A 137 13.12 12.99 -6.87
N THR A 138 12.02 13.74 -6.77
CA THR A 138 11.28 13.92 -5.50
C THR A 138 10.73 12.59 -4.96
N PHE A 139 10.28 11.69 -5.85
CA PHE A 139 9.86 10.32 -5.50
C PHE A 139 11.01 9.54 -4.86
N VAL A 140 12.21 9.54 -5.48
CA VAL A 140 13.38 8.81 -4.97
C VAL A 140 13.90 9.43 -3.67
N GLU A 141 13.87 10.76 -3.54
CA GLU A 141 14.24 11.45 -2.31
C GLU A 141 13.31 11.07 -1.13
N LEU A 142 11.98 11.00 -1.38
CA LEU A 142 11.04 10.56 -0.35
C LEU A 142 11.26 9.09 0.02
N LEU A 143 11.48 8.21 -0.97
CA LEU A 143 11.81 6.81 -0.71
C LEU A 143 13.05 6.67 0.17
N ALA A 144 14.11 7.43 -0.15
CA ALA A 144 15.34 7.44 0.63
C ALA A 144 15.13 7.97 2.06
N LYS A 145 14.36 9.04 2.23
CA LYS A 145 13.99 9.56 3.57
C LYS A 145 13.25 8.52 4.39
N MET A 146 12.27 7.86 3.80
CA MET A 146 11.48 6.82 4.47
C MET A 146 12.39 5.65 4.92
N HIS A 147 13.26 5.15 4.05
CA HIS A 147 14.15 4.04 4.37
C HIS A 147 15.24 4.41 5.41
N LYS A 148 15.53 5.70 5.60
CA LYS A 148 16.44 6.19 6.66
C LYS A 148 15.75 6.53 7.97
N THR A 149 14.42 6.65 7.94
CA THR A 149 13.64 6.92 9.16
C THR A 149 13.66 5.69 10.07
N PRO A 150 13.94 5.86 11.38
CA PRO A 150 13.83 4.75 12.31
C PRO A 150 12.47 4.07 12.25
N PRO A 151 12.43 2.74 12.09
CA PRO A 151 11.17 2.04 11.92
C PRO A 151 10.33 2.05 13.21
N PRO A 152 9.05 2.43 13.14
CA PRO A 152 8.15 2.36 14.28
C PRO A 152 7.88 0.91 14.73
N GLU A 153 7.64 0.72 16.03
CA GLU A 153 7.30 -0.59 16.62
C GLU A 153 5.98 -1.18 16.08
N ALA A 154 5.09 -0.33 15.56
CA ALA A 154 3.84 -0.74 14.94
C ALA A 154 4.01 -1.53 13.63
N LEU A 155 5.20 -1.53 13.03
CA LEU A 155 5.48 -2.30 11.83
C LEU A 155 5.57 -3.80 12.15
N LEU A 156 4.90 -4.62 11.33
CA LEU A 156 5.01 -6.07 11.45
C LEU A 156 6.43 -6.52 11.05
N PRO A 157 7.15 -7.23 11.94
CA PRO A 157 8.44 -7.81 11.62
C PRO A 157 8.29 -9.03 10.69
N PRO A 158 9.41 -9.51 10.12
CA PRO A 158 9.47 -10.85 9.55
C PRO A 158 9.02 -11.91 10.56
N LEU A 159 8.61 -13.07 10.06
CA LEU A 159 8.29 -14.22 10.92
C LEU A 159 9.54 -14.65 11.70
N GLU A 160 9.34 -15.17 12.91
CA GLU A 160 10.44 -15.57 13.79
C GLU A 160 11.39 -16.55 13.11
N GLY A 161 12.69 -16.29 13.24
CA GLY A 161 13.74 -17.11 12.63
C GLY A 161 13.89 -16.97 11.12
N MET A 162 13.18 -16.05 10.47
CA MET A 162 13.21 -15.84 9.02
C MET A 162 13.75 -14.47 8.63
N SER A 163 14.37 -14.39 7.46
CA SER A 163 14.61 -13.12 6.77
C SER A 163 13.29 -12.52 6.28
N TYR A 164 13.33 -11.24 5.87
CA TYR A 164 12.17 -10.60 5.27
C TYR A 164 11.72 -11.33 3.99
N GLY A 165 12.67 -11.68 3.11
CA GLY A 165 12.38 -12.39 1.86
C GLY A 165 11.72 -13.75 2.10
N GLN A 166 12.26 -14.55 3.02
CA GLN A 166 11.69 -15.85 3.39
C GLN A 166 10.29 -15.72 4.02
N SER A 167 10.13 -14.73 4.91
CA SER A 167 8.86 -14.46 5.57
C SER A 167 7.77 -14.08 4.57
N GLU A 168 8.07 -13.19 3.63
CA GLU A 168 7.09 -12.75 2.63
C GLU A 168 6.78 -13.82 1.58
N ALA A 169 7.76 -14.62 1.18
CA ALA A 169 7.51 -15.79 0.31
C ALA A 169 6.52 -16.77 0.96
N LEU A 170 6.75 -17.09 2.25
CA LEU A 170 5.83 -17.95 3.01
C LEU A 170 4.43 -17.33 3.19
N ARG A 171 4.34 -16.00 3.41
CA ARG A 171 3.06 -15.30 3.47
C ARG A 171 2.30 -15.38 2.14
N CYS A 172 3.00 -15.19 1.01
CA CYS A 172 2.42 -15.34 -0.32
C CYS A 172 1.88 -16.76 -0.55
N LYS A 173 2.63 -17.79 -0.16
CA LYS A 173 2.19 -19.18 -0.26
C LYS A 173 0.92 -19.46 0.56
N ARG A 174 0.91 -19.07 1.83
CA ARG A 174 -0.26 -19.19 2.69
C ARG A 174 -1.46 -18.44 2.11
N ARG A 175 -1.21 -17.24 1.56
CA ARG A 175 -2.29 -16.46 0.94
C ARG A 175 -2.86 -17.17 -0.28
N LEU A 176 -2.04 -17.76 -1.15
CA LEU A 176 -2.56 -18.55 -2.28
C LEU A 176 -3.43 -19.71 -1.77
N GLU A 177 -2.97 -20.48 -0.78
CA GLU A 177 -3.74 -21.61 -0.19
C GLU A 177 -5.10 -21.15 0.37
N GLU A 178 -5.17 -19.93 0.93
CA GLU A 178 -6.42 -19.36 1.45
C GLU A 178 -7.41 -18.93 0.36
N ILE A 179 -6.92 -18.40 -0.77
CA ILE A 179 -7.77 -17.78 -1.80
C ILE A 179 -8.00 -18.66 -3.01
N GLU A 180 -7.21 -19.70 -3.20
CA GLU A 180 -7.27 -20.60 -4.36
C GLU A 180 -8.67 -21.22 -4.50
N LEU A 181 -9.29 -21.03 -5.63
CA LEU A 181 -10.58 -21.64 -5.99
C LEU A 181 -10.39 -22.95 -6.77
N LEU A 182 -9.32 -23.01 -7.55
CA LEU A 182 -8.86 -24.17 -8.33
C LEU A 182 -7.35 -24.25 -8.24
N PRO A 183 -6.74 -25.45 -8.30
CA PRO A 183 -5.29 -25.59 -8.30
C PRO A 183 -4.61 -24.78 -9.41
N ASP A 184 -3.63 -23.98 -9.03
CA ASP A 184 -2.86 -23.11 -9.92
C ASP A 184 -1.40 -23.58 -10.02
N PRO A 185 -1.06 -24.43 -11.01
CA PRO A 185 0.31 -24.96 -11.15
C PRO A 185 1.35 -23.86 -11.43
N LEU A 186 0.98 -22.80 -12.15
CA LEU A 186 1.89 -21.70 -12.47
C LEU A 186 2.26 -20.94 -11.21
N MET A 187 1.29 -20.50 -10.44
CA MET A 187 1.53 -19.79 -9.18
C MET A 187 2.30 -20.64 -8.17
N ARG A 188 2.02 -21.94 -8.11
CA ARG A 188 2.78 -22.87 -7.25
C ARG A 188 4.23 -22.97 -7.65
N TYR A 189 4.53 -23.06 -8.96
CA TYR A 189 5.90 -23.01 -9.47
C TYR A 189 6.61 -21.70 -9.14
N VAL A 190 5.95 -20.57 -9.37
CA VAL A 190 6.48 -19.24 -9.06
C VAL A 190 6.79 -19.11 -7.56
N LEU A 191 5.88 -19.54 -6.69
CA LEU A 191 6.07 -19.51 -5.23
C LEU A 191 7.21 -20.43 -4.78
N GLN A 192 7.36 -21.61 -5.41
CA GLN A 192 8.51 -22.49 -5.16
C GLN A 192 9.83 -21.77 -5.47
N LYS A 193 9.89 -21.01 -6.58
CA LYS A 193 11.09 -20.22 -6.91
C LYS A 193 11.33 -19.07 -5.93
N LEU A 194 10.30 -18.41 -5.44
CA LEU A 194 10.45 -17.44 -4.35
C LEU A 194 11.01 -18.08 -3.08
N GLU A 195 10.55 -19.27 -2.69
CA GLU A 195 11.10 -19.97 -1.51
C GLU A 195 12.57 -20.38 -1.74
N GLU A 196 12.91 -20.88 -2.93
CA GLU A 196 14.26 -21.37 -3.28
C GLU A 196 15.32 -20.24 -3.30
N TYR A 197 14.93 -19.06 -3.78
CA TYR A 197 15.85 -17.94 -3.99
C TYR A 197 15.71 -16.81 -2.96
N ALA A 198 14.94 -17.02 -1.89
CA ALA A 198 14.72 -16.00 -0.86
C ALA A 198 16.04 -15.57 -0.21
N PRO A 199 16.36 -14.25 -0.16
CA PRO A 199 17.54 -13.76 0.51
C PRO A 199 17.53 -14.11 2.01
N GLU A 200 18.67 -14.59 2.53
CA GLU A 200 18.80 -14.96 3.95
C GLU A 200 18.87 -13.75 4.87
N GLU A 201 19.50 -12.66 4.41
CA GLU A 201 19.71 -11.44 5.18
C GLU A 201 19.49 -10.19 4.32
N GLY A 202 19.26 -9.06 4.98
CA GLY A 202 19.17 -7.74 4.39
C GLY A 202 18.92 -6.65 5.43
N PRO A 203 19.11 -5.37 5.06
CA PRO A 203 18.77 -4.25 5.93
C PRO A 203 17.30 -4.30 6.36
N ARG A 204 16.99 -3.77 7.54
CA ARG A 204 15.62 -3.65 8.05
C ARG A 204 15.24 -2.19 8.13
N VAL A 205 14.32 -1.80 7.24
CA VAL A 205 13.81 -0.44 7.11
C VAL A 205 12.28 -0.43 7.12
N ILE A 206 11.69 0.74 7.08
CA ILE A 206 10.27 0.90 6.78
C ILE A 206 10.05 0.52 5.32
N VAL A 207 9.33 -0.55 5.04
CA VAL A 207 8.81 -0.88 3.72
C VAL A 207 7.36 -0.42 3.64
N HIS A 208 7.03 0.41 2.67
CA HIS A 208 5.65 0.88 2.44
C HIS A 208 4.78 -0.22 1.81
N GLY A 209 5.32 -0.95 0.84
CA GLY A 209 4.67 -2.05 0.14
C GLY A 209 3.66 -1.64 -0.94
N ASP A 210 3.38 -0.33 -1.10
CA ASP A 210 2.61 0.27 -2.20
C ASP A 210 3.13 1.68 -2.54
N PHE A 211 4.46 1.82 -2.62
CA PHE A 211 5.13 3.12 -2.83
C PHE A 211 5.02 3.56 -4.29
N ARG A 212 4.04 4.39 -4.59
CA ARG A 212 3.71 4.86 -5.95
C ARG A 212 3.18 6.30 -5.97
N LEU A 213 3.31 6.96 -7.12
CA LEU A 213 2.91 8.37 -7.30
C LEU A 213 1.45 8.64 -6.94
N SER A 214 0.54 7.70 -7.23
CA SER A 214 -0.88 7.85 -6.91
C SER A 214 -1.22 7.78 -5.41
N ASN A 215 -0.26 7.37 -4.57
CA ASN A 215 -0.37 7.41 -3.11
C ASN A 215 0.32 8.64 -2.51
N MET A 216 0.72 9.62 -3.33
CA MET A 216 1.40 10.85 -2.92
C MET A 216 0.56 12.07 -3.23
N ILE A 217 0.25 12.88 -2.21
CA ILE A 217 -0.42 14.16 -2.41
C ILE A 217 0.64 15.22 -2.68
N TRP A 218 0.45 15.93 -3.78
CA TRP A 218 1.34 16.98 -4.25
C TRP A 218 0.71 18.35 -4.08
N ARG A 219 1.50 19.29 -3.58
CA ARG A 219 1.14 20.70 -3.48
C ARG A 219 2.40 21.55 -3.70
N ASP A 220 2.32 22.54 -4.60
CA ASP A 220 3.42 23.47 -4.92
C ASP A 220 4.75 22.76 -5.24
N GLY A 221 4.67 21.68 -6.05
CA GLY A 221 5.83 20.88 -6.48
C GLY A 221 6.45 19.98 -5.41
N LYS A 222 5.82 19.83 -4.25
CA LYS A 222 6.30 19.00 -3.14
C LYS A 222 5.29 17.92 -2.77
N ILE A 223 5.77 16.78 -2.31
CA ILE A 223 4.93 15.76 -1.69
C ILE A 223 4.61 16.22 -0.26
N VAL A 224 3.32 16.41 0.04
CA VAL A 224 2.83 16.88 1.33
C VAL A 224 2.17 15.78 2.15
N ALA A 225 1.86 14.63 1.54
CA ALA A 225 1.47 13.42 2.26
C ALA A 225 1.76 12.16 1.44
N LEU A 226 2.26 11.13 2.11
CA LEU A 226 2.31 9.75 1.63
C LEU A 226 1.18 8.98 2.30
N LEU A 227 0.34 8.35 1.49
CA LEU A 227 -0.90 7.68 1.89
C LEU A 227 -0.77 6.17 1.77
N ASP A 228 -1.74 5.44 2.34
CA ASP A 228 -1.97 4.01 2.12
C ASP A 228 -0.92 3.10 2.73
N TRP A 229 -0.79 3.18 4.06
CA TRP A 229 0.18 2.44 4.87
C TRP A 229 -0.29 1.03 5.28
N GLU A 230 -1.38 0.54 4.70
CA GLU A 230 -1.98 -0.75 5.07
C GLU A 230 -1.06 -1.95 4.84
N ARG A 231 -0.11 -1.83 3.88
CA ARG A 231 0.88 -2.88 3.57
C ARG A 231 2.24 -2.67 4.25
N ALA A 232 2.39 -1.63 5.05
CA ALA A 232 3.67 -1.29 5.67
C ALA A 232 4.20 -2.40 6.59
N ARG A 233 5.53 -2.64 6.51
CA ARG A 233 6.24 -3.69 7.26
C ARG A 233 7.65 -3.25 7.62
N LEU A 234 8.23 -3.93 8.59
CA LEU A 234 9.67 -3.90 8.84
C LEU A 234 10.34 -4.89 7.86
N GLY A 235 11.09 -4.39 6.88
CA GLY A 235 11.59 -5.24 5.81
C GLY A 235 12.79 -4.70 5.06
N ASP A 236 13.08 -5.32 3.93
CA ASP A 236 14.20 -5.01 3.06
C ASP A 236 13.86 -3.84 2.12
N PRO A 237 14.72 -2.80 2.01
CA PRO A 237 14.47 -1.65 1.15
C PRO A 237 14.29 -2.01 -0.33
N LEU A 238 14.87 -3.12 -0.79
CA LEU A 238 14.70 -3.56 -2.18
C LEU A 238 13.27 -4.06 -2.49
N SER A 239 12.41 -4.25 -1.48
CA SER A 239 10.97 -4.50 -1.68
C SER A 239 10.30 -3.30 -2.37
N ASP A 240 10.43 -2.08 -1.81
CA ASP A 240 9.85 -0.89 -2.44
C ASP A 240 10.56 -0.51 -3.75
N VAL A 241 11.88 -0.72 -3.84
CA VAL A 241 12.62 -0.55 -5.09
C VAL A 241 12.08 -1.53 -6.15
N GLY A 242 11.93 -2.81 -5.83
CA GLY A 242 11.38 -3.84 -6.71
C GLY A 242 9.93 -3.54 -7.12
N PHE A 243 9.12 -3.05 -6.18
CA PHE A 243 7.75 -2.61 -6.46
C PHE A 243 7.72 -1.48 -7.51
N SER A 244 8.67 -0.53 -7.48
CA SER A 244 8.75 0.56 -8.44
C SER A 244 8.99 0.08 -9.89
N HIS A 245 9.52 -1.12 -10.09
CA HIS A 245 9.75 -1.72 -11.42
C HIS A 245 8.49 -2.31 -12.09
N GLN A 246 7.34 -2.29 -11.41
CA GLN A 246 6.08 -2.74 -11.99
C GLN A 246 5.51 -1.68 -12.94
N SER A 247 6.06 -1.59 -14.14
CA SER A 247 5.72 -0.56 -15.14
C SER A 247 4.22 -0.48 -15.47
N PHE A 248 3.50 -1.60 -15.36
CA PHE A 248 2.05 -1.65 -15.56
C PHE A 248 1.26 -0.89 -14.47
N LEU A 249 1.86 -0.68 -13.28
CA LEU A 249 1.27 0.13 -12.20
C LEU A 249 1.76 1.58 -12.22
N HIS A 250 2.97 1.81 -12.69
CA HIS A 250 3.67 3.10 -12.53
C HIS A 250 3.90 3.85 -13.85
N GLY A 251 3.88 3.14 -14.98
CA GLY A 251 4.15 3.71 -16.30
C GLY A 251 5.58 4.23 -16.50
N TRP A 252 6.53 3.81 -15.66
CA TRP A 252 7.95 4.15 -15.76
C TRP A 252 8.84 2.94 -15.43
N CYS A 253 10.14 3.03 -15.69
CA CYS A 253 11.05 1.89 -15.62
C CYS A 253 11.57 1.54 -14.21
N GLY A 254 11.10 2.24 -13.16
CA GLY A 254 11.53 2.00 -11.79
C GLY A 254 12.80 2.75 -11.38
N VAL A 255 13.29 2.46 -10.17
CA VAL A 255 14.51 3.05 -9.60
C VAL A 255 15.74 2.43 -10.27
N THR A 256 16.06 2.90 -11.47
CA THR A 256 17.18 2.43 -12.31
C THR A 256 18.08 3.59 -12.71
N GLY A 257 19.24 3.31 -13.33
CA GLY A 257 20.11 4.31 -13.92
C GLY A 257 20.52 5.41 -12.94
N GLU A 258 20.19 6.66 -13.26
CA GLU A 258 20.49 7.83 -12.42
C GLU A 258 19.67 7.83 -11.10
N TYR A 259 18.44 7.33 -11.14
CA TYR A 259 17.58 7.22 -9.95
C TYR A 259 18.13 6.19 -8.95
N ALA A 260 18.70 5.09 -9.42
CA ALA A 260 19.39 4.10 -8.60
C ALA A 260 20.64 4.69 -7.94
N LYS A 261 21.43 5.45 -8.72
CA LYS A 261 22.59 6.17 -8.19
C LYS A 261 22.20 7.20 -7.13
N LEU A 262 21.14 7.96 -7.40
CA LEU A 262 20.60 8.93 -6.44
C LEU A 262 20.15 8.24 -5.16
N TYR A 263 19.39 7.16 -5.27
CA TYR A 263 18.92 6.38 -4.13
C TYR A 263 20.10 5.86 -3.28
N THR A 264 21.08 5.20 -3.90
CA THR A 264 22.29 4.70 -3.21
C THR A 264 23.08 5.83 -2.54
N LYS A 265 23.24 6.97 -3.24
CA LYS A 265 23.92 8.16 -2.68
C LYS A 265 23.20 8.68 -1.42
N LEU A 266 21.87 8.71 -1.43
CA LEU A 266 21.05 9.25 -0.33
C LEU A 266 20.96 8.29 0.86
N THR A 267 20.91 6.99 0.62
CA THR A 267 20.66 5.98 1.66
C THR A 267 21.92 5.28 2.14
N GLY A 268 22.93 5.13 1.27
CA GLY A 268 24.06 4.22 1.49
C GLY A 268 23.73 2.75 1.21
N PHE A 269 22.49 2.41 0.84
CA PHE A 269 22.11 1.05 0.50
C PHE A 269 22.50 0.74 -0.94
N GLU A 270 23.22 -0.37 -1.14
CA GLU A 270 23.51 -0.88 -2.46
C GLU A 270 22.33 -1.62 -3.06
N ILE A 271 22.13 -1.46 -4.36
CA ILE A 271 21.12 -2.19 -5.12
C ILE A 271 21.81 -3.44 -5.68
N ASP A 272 21.79 -4.53 -4.90
CA ASP A 272 22.22 -5.84 -5.36
C ASP A 272 21.25 -6.42 -6.38
N GLU A 273 21.73 -6.72 -7.59
CA GLU A 273 20.89 -7.14 -8.71
C GLU A 273 20.19 -8.49 -8.47
N LYS A 274 20.82 -9.42 -7.78
CA LYS A 274 20.22 -10.72 -7.46
C LYS A 274 19.08 -10.55 -6.46
N ARG A 275 19.31 -9.78 -5.40
CA ARG A 275 18.26 -9.47 -4.41
C ARG A 275 17.14 -8.63 -5.04
N LEU A 276 17.48 -7.67 -5.90
CA LEU A 276 16.49 -6.87 -6.60
C LEU A 276 15.59 -7.74 -7.49
N ALA A 277 16.16 -8.69 -8.26
CA ALA A 277 15.38 -9.61 -9.07
C ALA A 277 14.40 -10.45 -8.23
N PHE A 278 14.82 -10.90 -7.04
CA PHE A 278 13.92 -11.55 -6.10
C PHE A 278 12.76 -10.64 -5.67
N PHE A 279 13.06 -9.40 -5.25
CA PHE A 279 12.02 -8.48 -4.78
C PHE A 279 11.10 -8.00 -5.90
N LYS A 280 11.57 -7.86 -7.13
CA LYS A 280 10.73 -7.62 -8.31
C LYS A 280 9.69 -8.73 -8.49
N LEU A 281 10.13 -9.99 -8.43
CA LEU A 281 9.24 -11.16 -8.51
C LEU A 281 8.28 -11.19 -7.31
N LEU A 282 8.77 -11.01 -6.09
CA LEU A 282 7.96 -11.02 -4.88
C LEU A 282 6.83 -9.98 -4.94
N GLU A 283 7.14 -8.73 -5.29
CA GLU A 283 6.13 -7.68 -5.35
C GLU A 283 5.14 -7.88 -6.49
N PHE A 284 5.60 -8.47 -7.61
CA PHE A 284 4.71 -8.88 -8.69
C PHE A 284 3.73 -9.99 -8.23
N VAL A 285 4.22 -11.00 -7.54
CA VAL A 285 3.39 -12.07 -6.96
C VAL A 285 2.38 -11.52 -5.96
N LYS A 286 2.77 -10.57 -5.09
CA LYS A 286 1.83 -9.91 -4.18
C LYS A 286 0.72 -9.19 -4.94
N ALA A 287 1.02 -8.53 -6.05
CA ALA A 287 0.01 -7.89 -6.89
C ALA A 287 -0.93 -8.91 -7.55
N LEU A 288 -0.40 -10.04 -8.04
CA LEU A 288 -1.21 -11.14 -8.56
C LEU A 288 -2.15 -11.72 -7.51
N LEU A 289 -1.66 -11.95 -6.28
CA LEU A 289 -2.48 -12.49 -5.18
C LEU A 289 -3.63 -11.54 -4.80
N VAL A 290 -3.45 -10.22 -4.89
CA VAL A 290 -4.56 -9.25 -4.77
C VAL A 290 -5.61 -9.49 -5.86
N GLY A 291 -5.17 -9.65 -7.11
CA GLY A 291 -6.05 -9.98 -8.22
C GLY A 291 -6.82 -11.29 -8.00
N LEU A 292 -6.13 -12.37 -7.64
CA LEU A 292 -6.72 -13.68 -7.38
C LEU A 292 -7.64 -13.70 -6.15
N SER A 293 -7.43 -12.81 -5.19
CA SER A 293 -8.32 -12.67 -4.02
C SER A 293 -9.71 -12.14 -4.40
N ALA A 294 -9.82 -11.38 -5.47
CA ALA A 294 -11.08 -10.75 -5.87
C ALA A 294 -12.17 -11.77 -6.28
N PRO A 295 -11.91 -12.77 -7.17
CA PRO A 295 -12.86 -13.84 -7.46
C PRO A 295 -13.21 -14.66 -6.20
N ALA A 296 -12.24 -14.94 -5.34
CA ALA A 296 -12.48 -15.68 -4.10
C ALA A 296 -13.43 -14.94 -3.15
N ALA A 297 -13.26 -13.61 -3.00
CA ALA A 297 -14.14 -12.78 -2.19
C ALA A 297 -15.58 -12.76 -2.73
N LEU A 298 -15.75 -12.64 -4.04
CA LEU A 298 -17.07 -12.67 -4.71
C LEU A 298 -17.73 -14.04 -4.57
N THR A 299 -17.02 -15.12 -4.92
CA THR A 299 -17.55 -16.49 -4.93
C THR A 299 -17.96 -16.97 -3.52
N ARG A 300 -17.22 -16.56 -2.50
CA ARG A 300 -17.50 -16.90 -1.10
C ARG A 300 -18.53 -15.97 -0.44
N GLY A 301 -19.08 -15.00 -1.18
CA GLY A 301 -20.07 -14.04 -0.68
C GLY A 301 -19.53 -13.05 0.36
N ARG A 302 -18.21 -12.90 0.46
CA ARG A 302 -17.58 -11.97 1.43
C ARG A 302 -17.68 -10.51 0.97
N ASN A 303 -17.77 -10.28 -0.33
CA ASN A 303 -17.94 -8.97 -0.93
C ASN A 303 -18.90 -9.07 -2.13
N SER A 304 -19.69 -8.03 -2.36
CA SER A 304 -20.64 -7.94 -3.48
C SER A 304 -20.29 -6.83 -4.48
N ASP A 305 -19.11 -6.23 -4.35
CA ASP A 305 -18.67 -5.16 -5.27
C ASP A 305 -18.21 -5.76 -6.60
N LEU A 306 -19.00 -5.54 -7.66
CA LEU A 306 -18.70 -6.06 -8.99
C LEU A 306 -17.42 -5.50 -9.61
N ARG A 307 -16.86 -4.40 -9.08
CA ARG A 307 -15.54 -3.90 -9.52
C ARG A 307 -14.44 -4.92 -9.27
N LEU A 308 -14.60 -5.79 -8.27
CA LEU A 308 -13.69 -6.90 -8.00
C LEU A 308 -13.55 -7.88 -9.17
N PHE A 309 -14.57 -8.00 -10.02
CA PHE A 309 -14.47 -8.83 -11.22
C PHE A 309 -13.37 -8.34 -12.18
N SER A 310 -13.29 -7.01 -12.40
CA SER A 310 -12.26 -6.41 -13.26
C SER A 310 -10.86 -6.61 -12.65
N VAL A 311 -10.73 -6.53 -11.32
CA VAL A 311 -9.47 -6.78 -10.60
C VAL A 311 -9.02 -8.23 -10.77
N GLY A 312 -9.95 -9.17 -10.60
CA GLY A 312 -9.68 -10.60 -10.79
C GLY A 312 -9.26 -10.94 -12.22
N PHE A 313 -9.97 -10.39 -13.20
CA PHE A 313 -9.62 -10.59 -14.61
C PHE A 313 -8.23 -10.03 -14.96
N ALA A 314 -7.90 -8.83 -14.47
CA ALA A 314 -6.59 -8.24 -14.66
C ALA A 314 -5.48 -9.11 -14.01
N GLY A 315 -5.69 -9.61 -12.78
CA GLY A 315 -4.76 -10.50 -12.10
C GLY A 315 -4.46 -11.75 -12.92
N MET A 316 -5.48 -12.49 -13.30
CA MET A 316 -5.32 -13.71 -14.13
C MET A 316 -4.63 -13.44 -15.47
N SER A 317 -4.90 -12.30 -16.10
CA SER A 317 -4.29 -11.92 -17.38
C SER A 317 -2.79 -11.63 -17.27
N LEU A 318 -2.33 -11.24 -16.08
CA LEU A 318 -0.92 -10.90 -15.82
C LEU A 318 -0.08 -12.09 -15.33
N GLU A 319 -0.69 -13.18 -14.88
CA GLU A 319 0.04 -14.36 -14.36
C GLU A 319 1.18 -14.85 -15.27
N PRO A 320 1.02 -15.01 -16.59
CA PRO A 320 2.10 -15.49 -17.44
C PRO A 320 3.35 -14.60 -17.40
N MET A 321 3.20 -13.31 -17.07
CA MET A 321 4.33 -12.40 -16.95
C MET A 321 5.24 -12.75 -15.76
N ALA A 322 4.74 -13.48 -14.76
CA ALA A 322 5.56 -13.94 -13.63
C ALA A 322 6.75 -14.79 -14.08
N LEU A 323 6.62 -15.55 -15.17
CA LEU A 323 7.71 -16.36 -15.73
C LEU A 323 8.91 -15.51 -16.17
N ASN A 324 8.68 -14.30 -16.71
CA ASN A 324 9.77 -13.40 -17.10
C ASN A 324 10.59 -12.96 -15.87
N PHE A 325 9.93 -12.69 -14.75
CA PHE A 325 10.61 -12.37 -13.50
C PHE A 325 11.29 -13.58 -12.88
N VAL A 326 10.74 -14.79 -13.03
CA VAL A 326 11.40 -16.04 -12.61
C VAL A 326 12.68 -16.27 -13.43
N ASP A 327 12.62 -16.09 -14.74
CA ASP A 327 13.79 -16.25 -15.61
C ASP A 327 14.88 -15.23 -15.26
N GLU A 328 14.53 -13.95 -15.05
CA GLU A 328 15.45 -12.92 -14.58
C GLU A 328 16.12 -13.33 -13.25
N LEU A 329 15.33 -13.78 -12.28
CA LEU A 329 15.84 -14.23 -10.98
C LEU A 329 16.83 -15.40 -11.11
N ILE A 330 16.51 -16.41 -11.91
CA ILE A 330 17.37 -17.58 -12.13
C ILE A 330 18.68 -17.16 -12.82
N GLN A 331 18.61 -16.28 -13.82
CA GLN A 331 19.79 -15.79 -14.54
C GLN A 331 20.72 -14.99 -13.61
N LYS A 332 20.19 -14.06 -12.83
CA LYS A 332 20.98 -13.27 -11.86
C LYS A 332 21.57 -14.18 -10.75
N ALA A 333 20.83 -15.20 -10.31
CA ALA A 333 21.32 -16.16 -9.32
C ALA A 333 22.48 -17.02 -9.82
N LYS A 334 22.53 -17.35 -11.12
CA LYS A 334 23.62 -18.12 -11.75
C LYS A 334 24.85 -17.29 -12.13
N GLY A 335 24.86 -15.98 -11.83
CA GLY A 335 25.97 -15.10 -12.15
C GLY A 335 26.05 -14.71 -13.64
N GLY A 336 24.93 -14.78 -14.36
CA GLY A 336 24.83 -14.30 -15.74
C GLY A 336 24.95 -12.78 -15.81
N SER A 337 25.98 -12.28 -16.49
CA SER A 337 26.04 -10.88 -16.92
C SER A 337 24.97 -10.61 -17.99
N ASP A 338 24.40 -9.42 -17.99
CA ASP A 338 23.49 -8.98 -19.04
C ASP A 338 24.10 -9.22 -20.43
N ARG A 339 23.37 -9.95 -21.30
CA ARG A 339 23.67 -10.03 -22.73
C ARG A 339 22.97 -8.93 -23.47
#